data_1720dfe169d19dc59499bddc235e839d
#
_entry.id   1720dfe169d19dc59499bddc235e839d
#
_cell.length_a   1.000
_cell.length_b   1.000
_cell.length_c   1.000
_cell.angle_alpha   90.00
_cell.angle_beta   90.00
_cell.angle_gamma   90.00
#
_symmetry.space_group_name_H-M   'P 1'
#
loop_
_entity.id
_entity.type
_entity.pdbx_description
1 polymer ?
#
loop_
_entity_poly.entity_id
_entity_poly.type
_entity_poly.pdbx_seq_one_letter_code
_entity_poly.pdbx_strand_id
1 'polypeptide(L)'
;LAAPITGMETNLAGGMDEKEYAAAVVNGCITKGTIGMVGDGASPNKYLIGLEVIKKLGGLGIPIFKPRAYNLDIIKRFKAAEDAGAIAVGIDIDAVSFKTMTLKNQLVGPKSIEELRELKSHLSVPFILKGVMNVKSALAAIEAGADAIVVSNHGGRVMDTMPGTAEVLPEIANAVAGRVKILVDGGIREGIDILKMLALGADAVMIGRPICIAAFGAAQKGVEFYLDQKRSELKKAMI
;
A
#
# COMPACT_ATOMS: atom_id res chain seq x y z
N LEU A 1 -4.57 -4.94 7.44
CA LEU A 1 -4.81 -4.51 6.05
C LEU A 1 -3.97 -5.36 5.08
N ALA A 2 -4.41 -5.47 3.80
CA ALA A 2 -3.56 -6.05 2.76
C ALA A 2 -2.75 -4.98 2.04
N ALA A 3 -1.43 -5.19 1.91
CA ALA A 3 -0.54 -4.29 1.19
C ALA A 3 -0.75 -4.37 -0.33
N PRO A 4 -0.45 -3.29 -1.09
CA PRO A 4 -0.72 -3.19 -2.52
C PRO A 4 0.27 -3.99 -3.36
N ILE A 5 0.06 -5.29 -3.48
CA ILE A 5 0.83 -6.15 -4.40
C ILE A 5 0.12 -6.23 -5.75
N THR A 6 0.89 -6.20 -6.83
CA THR A 6 0.43 -6.30 -8.23
C THR A 6 1.53 -6.89 -9.10
N GLY A 7 1.21 -7.20 -10.35
CA GLY A 7 2.17 -7.74 -11.30
C GLY A 7 2.25 -9.25 -11.24
N MET A 8 1.12 -9.93 -11.18
CA MET A 8 1.04 -11.39 -11.14
C MET A 8 1.87 -12.05 -12.25
N GLU A 9 1.76 -11.54 -13.47
CA GLU A 9 2.53 -12.02 -14.61
C GLU A 9 4.03 -11.72 -14.49
N THR A 10 4.38 -10.48 -14.10
CA THR A 10 5.77 -10.01 -14.12
C THR A 10 6.57 -10.36 -12.87
N ASN A 11 5.91 -10.47 -11.74
CA ASN A 11 6.55 -10.70 -10.44
C ASN A 11 6.31 -12.10 -9.87
N LEU A 12 5.26 -12.81 -10.34
CA LEU A 12 4.76 -14.05 -9.75
C LEU A 12 4.46 -15.12 -10.83
N ALA A 13 5.16 -15.05 -11.97
CA ALA A 13 5.13 -16.02 -13.05
C ALA A 13 3.73 -16.35 -13.62
N GLY A 14 2.75 -15.46 -13.47
CA GLY A 14 1.40 -15.65 -14.01
C GLY A 14 0.58 -16.75 -13.37
N GLY A 15 0.92 -17.18 -12.14
CA GLY A 15 0.22 -18.26 -11.45
C GLY A 15 -1.25 -17.94 -11.10
N MET A 16 -1.66 -16.68 -11.22
CA MET A 16 -3.04 -16.21 -11.06
C MET A 16 -3.23 -14.97 -11.96
N ASP A 17 -4.43 -14.80 -12.51
CA ASP A 17 -4.81 -13.59 -13.23
C ASP A 17 -4.81 -12.35 -12.30
N GLU A 18 -4.40 -11.19 -12.83
CA GLU A 18 -4.30 -9.96 -12.04
C GLU A 18 -5.64 -9.51 -11.44
N LYS A 19 -6.74 -9.69 -12.20
CA LYS A 19 -8.08 -9.31 -11.76
C LYS A 19 -8.61 -10.28 -10.72
N GLU A 20 -8.36 -11.57 -10.92
CA GLU A 20 -8.71 -12.62 -9.96
C GLU A 20 -7.97 -12.38 -8.63
N TYR A 21 -6.68 -12.09 -8.69
CA TYR A 21 -5.88 -11.77 -7.51
C TYR A 21 -6.41 -10.53 -6.77
N ALA A 22 -6.61 -9.43 -7.49
CA ALA A 22 -7.12 -8.19 -6.89
C ALA A 22 -8.50 -8.42 -6.24
N ALA A 23 -9.39 -9.16 -6.92
CA ALA A 23 -10.72 -9.50 -6.38
C ALA A 23 -10.62 -10.38 -5.13
N ALA A 24 -9.76 -11.40 -5.14
CA ALA A 24 -9.53 -12.28 -4.00
C ALA A 24 -9.05 -11.51 -2.77
N VAL A 25 -8.09 -10.61 -2.95
CA VAL A 25 -7.52 -9.82 -1.85
C VAL A 25 -8.52 -8.79 -1.33
N VAL A 26 -9.10 -7.97 -2.21
CA VAL A 26 -10.00 -6.88 -1.77
C VAL A 26 -11.27 -7.46 -1.13
N ASN A 27 -11.92 -8.43 -1.78
CA ASN A 27 -13.14 -9.03 -1.24
C ASN A 27 -12.88 -9.84 0.03
N GLY A 28 -11.78 -10.61 0.09
CA GLY A 28 -11.38 -11.32 1.31
C GLY A 28 -11.15 -10.38 2.49
N CYS A 29 -10.54 -9.21 2.25
CA CYS A 29 -10.37 -8.18 3.27
C CYS A 29 -11.72 -7.60 3.71
N ILE A 30 -12.60 -7.22 2.78
CA ILE A 30 -13.93 -6.68 3.07
C ILE A 30 -14.74 -7.67 3.92
N THR A 31 -14.79 -8.94 3.53
CA THR A 31 -15.50 -10.00 4.25
C THR A 31 -15.00 -10.15 5.69
N LYS A 32 -13.73 -9.87 5.94
CA LYS A 32 -13.12 -9.93 7.28
C LYS A 32 -13.09 -8.59 8.00
N GLY A 33 -13.81 -7.57 7.49
CA GLY A 33 -13.93 -6.27 8.15
C GLY A 33 -12.61 -5.48 8.15
N THR A 34 -11.79 -5.65 7.10
CA THR A 34 -10.57 -4.88 6.90
C THR A 34 -10.46 -4.38 5.45
N ILE A 35 -9.36 -3.74 5.09
CA ILE A 35 -9.20 -3.07 3.80
C ILE A 35 -8.13 -3.76 2.97
N GLY A 36 -8.44 -4.01 1.69
CA GLY A 36 -7.48 -4.43 0.69
C GLY A 36 -6.96 -3.24 -0.11
N MET A 37 -5.64 -3.20 -0.35
CA MET A 37 -5.04 -2.24 -1.25
C MET A 37 -4.70 -2.90 -2.59
N VAL A 38 -4.80 -2.13 -3.68
CA VAL A 38 -4.39 -2.55 -5.02
C VAL A 38 -3.21 -1.70 -5.49
N GLY A 39 -2.30 -2.30 -6.26
CA GLY A 39 -1.10 -1.62 -6.74
C GLY A 39 -1.23 -1.14 -8.18
N ASP A 40 -0.29 -0.26 -8.57
CA ASP A 40 0.01 0.13 -9.94
C ASP A 40 1.32 -0.55 -10.38
N GLY A 41 1.46 -0.80 -11.67
CA GLY A 41 2.61 -1.49 -12.22
C GLY A 41 3.13 -0.87 -13.53
N ALA A 42 4.07 -1.59 -14.14
CA ALA A 42 4.75 -1.12 -15.34
C ALA A 42 3.89 -1.20 -16.63
N SER A 43 2.78 -1.92 -16.64
CA SER A 43 1.84 -1.86 -17.77
C SER A 43 0.98 -0.59 -17.63
N PRO A 44 0.80 0.22 -18.69
CA PRO A 44 0.15 1.53 -18.61
C PRO A 44 -1.26 1.51 -18.02
N ASN A 45 -2.02 0.47 -18.31
CA ASN A 45 -3.44 0.33 -17.90
C ASN A 45 -3.66 -0.64 -16.74
N LYS A 46 -2.58 -1.16 -16.13
CA LYS A 46 -2.69 -2.17 -15.05
C LYS A 46 -3.51 -1.69 -13.86
N TYR A 47 -3.38 -0.42 -13.50
CA TYR A 47 -4.14 0.18 -12.40
C TYR A 47 -5.67 0.12 -12.62
N LEU A 48 -6.14 0.13 -13.87
CA LEU A 48 -7.56 0.04 -14.18
C LEU A 48 -8.19 -1.29 -13.73
N ILE A 49 -7.41 -2.38 -13.74
CA ILE A 49 -7.87 -3.69 -13.27
C ILE A 49 -8.22 -3.62 -11.77
N GLY A 50 -7.33 -3.06 -10.97
CA GLY A 50 -7.58 -2.87 -9.53
C GLY A 50 -8.76 -1.94 -9.26
N LEU A 51 -8.89 -0.84 -10.03
CA LEU A 51 -10.00 0.11 -9.90
C LEU A 51 -11.34 -0.52 -10.30
N GLU A 52 -11.37 -1.36 -11.35
CA GLU A 52 -12.58 -2.09 -11.73
C GLU A 52 -13.05 -3.01 -10.59
N VAL A 53 -12.12 -3.69 -9.92
CA VAL A 53 -12.42 -4.53 -8.77
C VAL A 53 -12.97 -3.69 -7.61
N ILE A 54 -12.31 -2.59 -7.26
CA ILE A 54 -12.78 -1.66 -6.21
C ILE A 54 -14.19 -1.19 -6.50
N LYS A 55 -14.46 -0.74 -7.73
CA LYS A 55 -15.80 -0.27 -8.16
C LYS A 55 -16.86 -1.36 -8.01
N LYS A 56 -16.57 -2.59 -8.44
CA LYS A 56 -17.50 -3.73 -8.32
C LYS A 56 -17.80 -4.11 -6.87
N LEU A 57 -16.87 -3.83 -5.96
CA LEU A 57 -17.00 -4.12 -4.54
C LEU A 57 -17.45 -2.90 -3.71
N GLY A 58 -18.11 -1.93 -4.35
CA GLY A 58 -18.71 -0.78 -3.67
C GLY A 58 -17.72 0.28 -3.19
N GLY A 59 -16.52 0.35 -3.80
CA GLY A 59 -15.53 1.36 -3.50
C GLY A 59 -14.61 1.01 -2.31
N LEU A 60 -14.81 -0.11 -1.64
CA LEU A 60 -14.10 -0.49 -0.41
C LEU A 60 -12.67 -1.01 -0.69
N GLY A 61 -11.81 -0.14 -1.22
CA GLY A 61 -10.41 -0.44 -1.49
C GLY A 61 -9.57 0.81 -1.64
N ILE A 62 -8.24 0.67 -1.57
CA ILE A 62 -7.28 1.77 -1.66
C ILE A 62 -6.28 1.47 -2.78
N PRO A 63 -6.29 2.23 -3.88
CA PRO A 63 -5.25 2.13 -4.90
C PRO A 63 -4.00 2.90 -4.49
N ILE A 64 -2.83 2.29 -4.71
CA ILE A 64 -1.52 2.91 -4.52
C ILE A 64 -0.81 2.98 -5.87
N PHE A 65 -0.56 4.19 -6.35
CA PHE A 65 0.02 4.44 -7.66
C PHE A 65 1.54 4.62 -7.61
N LYS A 66 2.19 4.43 -8.75
CA LYS A 66 3.61 4.73 -8.90
C LYS A 66 3.81 6.24 -9.08
N PRO A 67 4.95 6.79 -8.63
CA PRO A 67 5.27 8.22 -8.75
C PRO A 67 5.64 8.54 -10.20
N ARG A 68 4.64 8.64 -11.09
CA ARG A 68 4.85 8.96 -12.51
C ARG A 68 5.57 10.30 -12.63
N ALA A 69 6.46 10.43 -13.60
CA ALA A 69 7.27 11.65 -13.78
C ALA A 69 6.40 12.90 -13.94
N TYR A 70 5.27 12.79 -14.65
CA TYR A 70 4.35 13.90 -14.88
C TYR A 70 3.14 13.82 -13.93
N ASN A 71 2.85 14.90 -13.20
CA ASN A 71 1.71 14.97 -12.28
C ASN A 71 0.38 14.76 -12.99
N LEU A 72 0.22 15.20 -14.23
CA LEU A 72 -1.00 14.97 -15.02
C LEU A 72 -1.35 13.48 -15.16
N ASP A 73 -0.36 12.60 -15.22
CA ASP A 73 -0.60 11.16 -15.30
C ASP A 73 -1.06 10.58 -13.96
N ILE A 74 -0.64 11.18 -12.86
CA ILE A 74 -1.09 10.81 -11.51
C ILE A 74 -2.51 11.34 -11.27
N ILE A 75 -2.77 12.59 -11.65
CA ILE A 75 -4.10 13.22 -11.52
C ILE A 75 -5.17 12.43 -12.29
N LYS A 76 -4.87 11.95 -13.51
CA LYS A 76 -5.78 11.07 -14.25
C LYS A 76 -6.11 9.79 -13.49
N ARG A 77 -5.11 9.19 -12.80
CA ARG A 77 -5.29 8.00 -11.97
C ARG A 77 -6.10 8.29 -10.71
N PHE A 78 -5.88 9.44 -10.11
CA PHE A 78 -6.66 9.90 -8.95
C PHE A 78 -8.13 10.05 -9.29
N LYS A 79 -8.43 10.73 -10.39
CA LYS A 79 -9.81 10.87 -10.87
C LYS A 79 -10.45 9.50 -11.15
N ALA A 80 -9.75 8.60 -11.82
CA ALA A 80 -10.26 7.26 -12.06
C ALA A 80 -10.50 6.47 -10.76
N ALA A 81 -9.68 6.70 -9.73
CA ALA A 81 -9.86 6.07 -8.42
C ALA A 81 -11.09 6.62 -7.69
N GLU A 82 -11.31 7.93 -7.72
CA GLU A 82 -12.52 8.56 -7.15
C GLU A 82 -13.79 8.13 -7.91
N ASP A 83 -13.74 8.05 -9.24
CA ASP A 83 -14.83 7.55 -10.08
C ASP A 83 -15.15 6.05 -9.81
N ALA A 84 -14.16 5.30 -9.30
CA ALA A 84 -14.33 3.94 -8.82
C ALA A 84 -14.86 3.87 -7.37
N GLY A 85 -14.95 5.00 -6.68
CA GLY A 85 -15.43 5.10 -5.30
C GLY A 85 -14.35 4.73 -4.25
N ALA A 86 -13.06 4.76 -4.60
CA ALA A 86 -11.98 4.43 -3.66
C ALA A 86 -12.07 5.28 -2.37
N ILE A 87 -11.89 4.64 -1.21
CA ILE A 87 -11.99 5.30 0.10
C ILE A 87 -10.79 6.15 0.48
N ALA A 88 -9.67 5.94 -0.18
CA ALA A 88 -8.44 6.72 -0.10
C ALA A 88 -7.58 6.41 -1.32
N VAL A 89 -6.58 7.24 -1.60
CA VAL A 89 -5.64 7.07 -2.71
C VAL A 89 -4.22 7.29 -2.22
N GLY A 90 -3.25 6.58 -2.78
CA GLY A 90 -1.86 6.79 -2.38
C GLY A 90 -0.84 6.73 -3.51
N ILE A 91 0.39 7.13 -3.18
CA ILE A 91 1.57 7.06 -4.05
C ILE A 91 2.71 6.32 -3.34
N ASP A 92 3.35 5.39 -4.03
CA ASP A 92 4.61 4.75 -3.63
C ASP A 92 5.79 5.71 -3.91
N ILE A 93 6.13 6.62 -3.02
CA ILE A 93 7.19 7.63 -3.25
C ILE A 93 8.60 7.03 -3.33
N ASP A 94 8.80 5.82 -2.85
CA ASP A 94 10.05 5.07 -2.90
C ASP A 94 10.28 4.33 -4.24
N ALA A 95 9.26 4.23 -5.09
CA ALA A 95 9.30 3.42 -6.32
C ALA A 95 9.92 4.16 -7.52
N VAL A 96 10.76 5.16 -7.29
CA VAL A 96 11.40 6.01 -8.32
C VAL A 96 12.45 5.29 -9.17
N SER A 97 13.02 4.20 -8.67
CA SER A 97 14.11 3.47 -9.33
C SER A 97 13.74 2.02 -9.69
N PHE A 98 12.46 1.67 -9.68
CA PHE A 98 12.05 0.29 -9.97
C PHE A 98 12.42 -0.11 -11.39
N LYS A 99 13.31 -1.10 -11.50
CA LYS A 99 13.82 -1.64 -12.77
C LYS A 99 12.70 -2.07 -13.71
N THR A 100 11.60 -2.62 -13.19
CA THR A 100 10.42 -3.01 -13.98
C THR A 100 9.75 -1.83 -14.66
N MET A 101 9.76 -0.64 -14.05
CA MET A 101 9.24 0.58 -14.65
C MET A 101 10.11 1.03 -15.82
N THR A 102 11.43 1.07 -15.61
CA THR A 102 12.40 1.44 -16.64
C THR A 102 12.37 0.48 -17.85
N LEU A 103 12.33 -0.84 -17.60
CA LEU A 103 12.27 -1.86 -18.65
C LEU A 103 11.01 -1.79 -19.52
N LYS A 104 9.94 -1.19 -19.02
CA LYS A 104 8.67 -0.98 -19.73
C LYS A 104 8.48 0.48 -20.18
N ASN A 105 9.55 1.27 -20.20
CA ASN A 105 9.53 2.70 -20.58
C ASN A 105 8.48 3.52 -19.81
N GLN A 106 8.23 3.17 -18.55
CA GLN A 106 7.33 3.91 -17.68
C GLN A 106 8.14 4.91 -16.87
N LEU A 107 8.03 6.20 -17.21
CA LEU A 107 8.75 7.25 -16.53
C LEU A 107 8.20 7.45 -15.11
N VAL A 108 9.07 7.27 -14.13
CA VAL A 108 8.83 7.57 -12.71
C VAL A 108 9.93 8.52 -12.21
N GLY A 109 9.65 9.29 -11.18
CA GLY A 109 10.62 10.22 -10.61
C GLY A 109 10.26 10.65 -9.20
N PRO A 110 11.22 11.26 -8.48
CA PRO A 110 10.96 11.85 -7.18
C PRO A 110 9.92 12.95 -7.29
N LYS A 111 9.24 13.23 -6.18
CA LYS A 111 8.25 14.29 -6.06
C LYS A 111 8.70 15.32 -5.02
N SER A 112 8.66 16.61 -5.36
CA SER A 112 8.86 17.67 -4.37
C SER A 112 7.62 17.81 -3.47
N ILE A 113 7.78 18.55 -2.37
CA ILE A 113 6.66 18.85 -1.46
C ILE A 113 5.56 19.62 -2.21
N GLU A 114 5.94 20.56 -3.07
CA GLU A 114 5.03 21.37 -3.89
C GLU A 114 4.24 20.49 -4.88
N GLU A 115 4.92 19.56 -5.58
CA GLU A 115 4.27 18.61 -6.48
C GLU A 115 3.28 17.70 -5.73
N LEU A 116 3.66 17.23 -4.54
CA LEU A 116 2.77 16.39 -3.71
C LEU A 116 1.58 17.20 -3.20
N ARG A 117 1.78 18.48 -2.84
CA ARG A 117 0.71 19.40 -2.42
C ARG A 117 -0.26 19.69 -3.59
N GLU A 118 0.27 19.90 -4.78
CA GLU A 118 -0.54 20.01 -6.00
C GLU A 118 -1.38 18.74 -6.20
N LEU A 119 -0.76 17.56 -6.14
CA LEU A 119 -1.47 16.29 -6.27
C LEU A 119 -2.58 16.13 -5.22
N LYS A 120 -2.31 16.47 -3.96
CA LYS A 120 -3.32 16.45 -2.89
C LYS A 120 -4.50 17.37 -3.19
N SER A 121 -4.26 18.54 -3.79
CA SER A 121 -5.33 19.50 -4.11
C SER A 121 -6.36 18.98 -5.12
N HIS A 122 -6.01 17.92 -5.86
CA HIS A 122 -6.91 17.26 -6.83
C HIS A 122 -7.70 16.08 -6.21
N LEU A 123 -7.58 15.83 -4.90
CA LEU A 123 -8.26 14.73 -4.22
C LEU A 123 -9.31 15.23 -3.23
N SER A 124 -10.48 14.62 -3.28
CA SER A 124 -11.53 14.76 -2.26
C SER A 124 -11.46 13.68 -1.17
N VAL A 125 -10.73 12.60 -1.42
CA VAL A 125 -10.50 11.48 -0.49
C VAL A 125 -9.14 11.60 0.21
N PRO A 126 -8.90 10.87 1.31
CA PRO A 126 -7.61 10.84 2.00
C PRO A 126 -6.44 10.46 1.09
N PHE A 127 -5.30 11.14 1.28
CA PHE A 127 -4.07 10.97 0.52
C PHE A 127 -3.01 10.25 1.35
N ILE A 128 -2.46 9.16 0.82
CA ILE A 128 -1.49 8.30 1.48
C ILE A 128 -0.13 8.37 0.76
N LEU A 129 0.95 8.65 1.49
CA LEU A 129 2.30 8.56 0.96
C LEU A 129 3.00 7.32 1.51
N LYS A 130 3.30 6.37 0.63
CA LYS A 130 3.92 5.07 0.98
C LYS A 130 5.40 5.05 0.58
N GLY A 131 6.23 4.42 1.45
CA GLY A 131 7.68 4.31 1.25
C GLY A 131 8.46 5.30 2.13
N VAL A 132 7.89 5.71 3.25
CA VAL A 132 8.51 6.60 4.22
C VAL A 132 9.41 5.78 5.16
N MET A 133 10.72 6.09 5.20
CA MET A 133 11.70 5.32 5.98
C MET A 133 12.58 6.17 6.90
N ASN A 134 12.27 7.47 7.06
CA ASN A 134 12.97 8.35 7.98
C ASN A 134 12.09 9.54 8.39
N VAL A 135 12.49 10.21 9.46
CA VAL A 135 11.79 11.38 10.02
C VAL A 135 11.66 12.51 9.00
N LYS A 136 12.72 12.80 8.24
CA LYS A 136 12.70 13.89 7.24
C LYS A 136 11.60 13.67 6.20
N SER A 137 11.49 12.47 5.67
CA SER A 137 10.45 12.11 4.71
C SER A 137 9.05 12.12 5.33
N ALA A 138 8.92 11.72 6.61
CA ALA A 138 7.64 11.78 7.31
C ALA A 138 7.16 13.22 7.52
N LEU A 139 8.06 14.11 7.92
CA LEU A 139 7.74 15.54 8.08
C LEU A 139 7.41 16.21 6.74
N ALA A 140 8.15 15.88 5.68
CA ALA A 140 7.86 16.35 4.32
C ALA A 140 6.48 15.86 3.83
N ALA A 141 6.09 14.63 4.16
CA ALA A 141 4.77 14.10 3.84
C ALA A 141 3.65 14.89 4.54
N ILE A 142 3.83 15.23 5.81
CA ILE A 142 2.90 16.08 6.57
C ILE A 142 2.80 17.48 5.92
N GLU A 143 3.94 18.08 5.58
CA GLU A 143 3.99 19.39 4.93
C GLU A 143 3.32 19.38 3.55
N ALA A 144 3.40 18.27 2.82
CA ALA A 144 2.72 18.06 1.56
C ALA A 144 1.20 17.88 1.69
N GLY A 145 0.67 17.75 2.91
CA GLY A 145 -0.75 17.57 3.20
C GLY A 145 -1.24 16.11 3.10
N ALA A 146 -0.35 15.14 3.30
CA ALA A 146 -0.77 13.74 3.42
C ALA A 146 -1.66 13.53 4.65
N ASP A 147 -2.70 12.71 4.50
CA ASP A 147 -3.59 12.29 5.61
C ASP A 147 -3.02 11.05 6.34
N ALA A 148 -2.21 10.27 5.62
CA ALA A 148 -1.53 9.11 6.17
C ALA A 148 -0.17 8.87 5.49
N ILE A 149 0.73 8.23 6.23
CA ILE A 149 1.98 7.70 5.69
C ILE A 149 2.05 6.19 5.88
N VAL A 150 2.79 5.51 5.01
CA VAL A 150 3.14 4.11 5.21
C VAL A 150 4.64 4.00 5.41
N VAL A 151 5.05 3.59 6.61
CA VAL A 151 6.43 3.20 6.90
C VAL A 151 6.69 1.87 6.22
N SER A 152 7.48 1.88 5.16
CA SER A 152 7.67 0.76 4.25
C SER A 152 9.00 0.84 3.52
N ASN A 153 9.77 -0.25 3.51
CA ASN A 153 10.94 -0.44 2.66
C ASN A 153 10.61 -1.25 1.40
N HIS A 154 9.33 -1.34 1.03
CA HIS A 154 8.82 -2.09 -0.12
C HIS A 154 9.19 -3.58 -0.11
N GLY A 155 9.32 -4.16 1.08
CA GLY A 155 9.74 -5.55 1.27
C GLY A 155 11.20 -5.81 0.92
N GLY A 156 12.07 -4.80 1.05
CA GLY A 156 13.49 -4.84 0.71
C GLY A 156 13.80 -4.64 -0.78
N ARG A 157 12.80 -4.25 -1.60
CA ARG A 157 12.94 -4.17 -3.06
C ARG A 157 13.55 -2.86 -3.57
N VAL A 158 13.63 -1.83 -2.73
CA VAL A 158 14.17 -0.51 -3.12
C VAL A 158 15.68 -0.50 -2.98
N MET A 159 16.20 -0.88 -1.81
CA MET A 159 17.62 -0.99 -1.50
C MET A 159 17.85 -2.12 -0.51
N ASP A 160 18.87 -2.96 -0.75
CA ASP A 160 19.21 -4.10 0.12
C ASP A 160 19.70 -3.69 1.52
N THR A 161 20.28 -2.49 1.63
CA THR A 161 20.87 -1.96 2.87
C THR A 161 19.91 -1.08 3.68
N MET A 162 18.63 -1.01 3.31
CA MET A 162 17.65 -0.28 4.11
C MET A 162 17.38 -0.98 5.44
N PRO A 163 17.20 -0.21 6.54
CA PRO A 163 16.79 -0.76 7.82
C PRO A 163 15.43 -1.45 7.75
N GLY A 164 15.13 -2.28 8.74
CA GLY A 164 13.79 -2.83 8.96
C GLY A 164 12.79 -1.73 9.34
N THR A 165 11.54 -1.89 8.94
CA THR A 165 10.51 -0.90 9.27
C THR A 165 10.24 -0.79 10.78
N ALA A 166 10.37 -1.88 11.53
CA ALA A 166 10.28 -1.89 12.99
C ALA A 166 11.38 -1.05 13.66
N GLU A 167 12.54 -0.92 13.02
CA GLU A 167 13.71 -0.19 13.53
C GLU A 167 13.50 1.33 13.46
N VAL A 168 12.91 1.82 12.37
CA VAL A 168 12.71 3.26 12.13
C VAL A 168 11.35 3.77 12.61
N LEU A 169 10.38 2.88 12.83
CA LEU A 169 9.01 3.23 13.19
C LEU A 169 8.90 4.07 14.47
N PRO A 170 9.60 3.75 15.60
CA PRO A 170 9.46 4.53 16.83
C PRO A 170 9.88 5.99 16.66
N GLU A 171 10.98 6.23 15.96
CA GLU A 171 11.48 7.59 15.73
C GLU A 171 10.51 8.39 14.84
N ILE A 172 9.99 7.75 13.78
CA ILE A 172 9.00 8.34 12.89
C ILE A 172 7.70 8.64 13.66
N ALA A 173 7.19 7.70 14.44
CA ALA A 173 5.96 7.86 15.22
C ALA A 173 6.07 9.02 16.22
N ASN A 174 7.20 9.11 16.92
CA ASN A 174 7.48 10.21 17.84
C ASN A 174 7.52 11.57 17.11
N ALA A 175 8.20 11.64 15.96
CA ALA A 175 8.28 12.86 15.17
C ALA A 175 6.94 13.27 14.55
N VAL A 176 6.12 12.30 14.11
CA VAL A 176 4.78 12.53 13.55
C VAL A 176 3.82 13.04 14.63
N ALA A 177 3.91 12.51 15.84
CA ALA A 177 3.14 12.95 17.01
C ALA A 177 1.62 13.06 16.75
N GLY A 178 1.04 12.09 16.06
CA GLY A 178 -0.39 12.01 15.77
C GLY A 178 -0.93 12.97 14.69
N ARG A 179 -0.05 13.75 14.04
CA ARG A 179 -0.47 14.71 12.99
C ARG A 179 -1.04 14.06 11.72
N VAL A 180 -0.61 12.85 11.41
CA VAL A 180 -1.14 12.01 10.34
C VAL A 180 -1.22 10.57 10.81
N LYS A 181 -2.00 9.74 10.11
CA LYS A 181 -2.07 8.30 10.41
C LYS A 181 -0.81 7.58 9.93
N ILE A 182 -0.32 6.65 10.74
CA ILE A 182 0.86 5.84 10.44
C ILE A 182 0.43 4.40 10.17
N LEU A 183 0.59 3.97 8.92
CA LEU A 183 0.51 2.56 8.54
C LEU A 183 1.93 2.01 8.43
N VAL A 184 2.10 0.71 8.64
CA VAL A 184 3.41 0.05 8.49
C VAL A 184 3.28 -1.28 7.79
N ASP A 185 4.24 -1.62 6.95
CA ASP A 185 4.42 -2.98 6.40
C ASP A 185 5.89 -3.45 6.56
N GLY A 186 6.15 -4.65 6.11
CA GLY A 186 7.49 -5.25 6.16
C GLY A 186 7.69 -6.23 7.32
N GLY A 187 8.02 -7.47 6.97
CA GLY A 187 8.36 -8.50 7.96
C GLY A 187 7.19 -9.16 8.70
N ILE A 188 5.97 -8.69 8.53
CA ILE A 188 4.78 -9.19 9.26
C ILE A 188 4.41 -10.60 8.80
N ARG A 189 4.42 -11.56 9.74
CA ARG A 189 4.11 -12.98 9.52
C ARG A 189 3.09 -13.53 10.50
N GLU A 190 3.15 -13.10 11.74
CA GLU A 190 2.35 -13.60 12.86
C GLU A 190 1.58 -12.48 13.56
N GLY A 191 0.58 -12.86 14.37
CA GLY A 191 -0.21 -11.90 15.15
C GLY A 191 0.64 -11.08 16.13
N ILE A 192 1.70 -11.67 16.67
CA ILE A 192 2.63 -10.96 17.56
C ILE A 192 3.40 -9.85 16.83
N ASP A 193 3.68 -10.01 15.53
CA ASP A 193 4.33 -8.94 14.75
C ASP A 193 3.41 -7.74 14.60
N ILE A 194 2.10 -8.00 14.40
CA ILE A 194 1.08 -6.94 14.36
C ILE A 194 1.08 -6.17 15.69
N LEU A 195 1.05 -6.88 16.82
CA LEU A 195 1.05 -6.25 18.15
C LEU A 195 2.30 -5.41 18.38
N LYS A 196 3.49 -5.92 18.00
CA LYS A 196 4.75 -5.17 18.11
C LYS A 196 4.71 -3.88 17.32
N MET A 197 4.25 -3.91 16.06
CA MET A 197 4.18 -2.70 15.23
C MET A 197 3.19 -1.66 15.77
N LEU A 198 2.05 -2.10 16.31
CA LEU A 198 1.11 -1.20 16.99
C LEU A 198 1.74 -0.58 18.24
N ALA A 199 2.45 -1.38 19.05
CA ALA A 199 3.15 -0.89 20.23
C ALA A 199 4.29 0.08 19.90
N LEU A 200 4.92 -0.05 18.73
CA LEU A 200 5.96 0.87 18.23
C LEU A 200 5.39 2.17 17.63
N GLY A 201 4.07 2.34 17.61
CA GLY A 201 3.42 3.60 17.24
C GLY A 201 2.69 3.62 15.90
N ALA A 202 2.46 2.46 15.25
CA ALA A 202 1.60 2.41 14.07
C ALA A 202 0.11 2.46 14.45
N ASP A 203 -0.71 3.17 13.66
CA ASP A 203 -2.18 3.12 13.77
C ASP A 203 -2.75 1.85 13.09
N ALA A 204 -2.07 1.34 12.05
CA ALA A 204 -2.49 0.13 11.34
C ALA A 204 -1.31 -0.62 10.73
N VAL A 205 -1.48 -1.94 10.60
CA VAL A 205 -0.45 -2.84 10.05
C VAL A 205 -0.92 -3.46 8.75
N MET A 206 -0.03 -3.51 7.76
CA MET A 206 -0.30 -4.05 6.44
C MET A 206 0.52 -5.32 6.21
N ILE A 207 -0.08 -6.31 5.57
CA ILE A 207 0.55 -7.60 5.27
C ILE A 207 0.62 -7.76 3.75
N GLY A 208 1.80 -8.03 3.23
CA GLY A 208 2.03 -8.21 1.79
C GLY A 208 2.10 -9.68 1.37
N ARG A 209 3.31 -10.20 1.19
CA ARG A 209 3.60 -11.54 0.64
C ARG A 209 2.79 -12.69 1.26
N PRO A 210 2.55 -12.77 2.59
CA PRO A 210 1.71 -13.83 3.14
C PRO A 210 0.27 -13.84 2.63
N ILE A 211 -0.34 -12.66 2.46
CA ILE A 211 -1.68 -12.56 1.85
C ILE A 211 -1.64 -12.99 0.38
N CYS A 212 -0.57 -12.64 -0.34
CA CYS A 212 -0.37 -13.10 -1.72
C CYS A 212 -0.31 -14.63 -1.79
N ILE A 213 0.48 -15.28 -0.93
CA ILE A 213 0.54 -16.75 -0.84
C ILE A 213 -0.84 -17.35 -0.53
N ALA A 214 -1.57 -16.76 0.40
CA ALA A 214 -2.92 -17.21 0.75
C ALA A 214 -3.90 -17.09 -0.43
N ALA A 215 -3.82 -15.99 -1.20
CA ALA A 215 -4.63 -15.81 -2.40
C ALA A 215 -4.30 -16.84 -3.48
N PHE A 216 -3.01 -17.16 -3.70
CA PHE A 216 -2.60 -18.21 -4.63
C PHE A 216 -3.05 -19.61 -4.17
N GLY A 217 -3.10 -19.86 -2.86
CA GLY A 217 -3.51 -21.15 -2.31
C GLY A 217 -5.00 -21.45 -2.45
N ALA A 218 -5.88 -20.46 -2.23
CA ALA A 218 -7.32 -20.68 -2.23
C ALA A 218 -8.13 -19.39 -2.54
N ALA A 219 -7.62 -18.52 -3.40
CA ALA A 219 -8.25 -17.27 -3.82
C ALA A 219 -8.79 -16.47 -2.59
N GLN A 220 -10.01 -15.95 -2.67
CA GLN A 220 -10.64 -15.19 -1.59
C GLN A 220 -10.68 -15.97 -0.26
N LYS A 221 -11.03 -17.25 -0.29
CA LYS A 221 -11.09 -18.09 0.93
C LYS A 221 -9.74 -18.25 1.61
N GLY A 222 -8.66 -18.32 0.83
CA GLY A 222 -7.31 -18.32 1.38
C GLY A 222 -6.99 -17.03 2.14
N VAL A 223 -7.33 -15.89 1.57
CA VAL A 223 -7.18 -14.57 2.23
C VAL A 223 -8.00 -14.50 3.51
N GLU A 224 -9.27 -14.91 3.46
CA GLU A 224 -10.16 -14.92 4.63
C GLU A 224 -9.61 -15.81 5.75
N PHE A 225 -9.18 -17.03 5.44
CA PHE A 225 -8.58 -17.95 6.39
C PHE A 225 -7.33 -17.37 7.04
N TYR A 226 -6.43 -16.82 6.23
CA TYR A 226 -5.20 -16.20 6.73
C TYR A 226 -5.49 -15.03 7.67
N LEU A 227 -6.43 -14.15 7.32
CA LEU A 227 -6.82 -13.01 8.16
C LEU A 227 -7.45 -13.45 9.49
N ASP A 228 -8.29 -14.49 9.48
CA ASP A 228 -8.87 -15.04 10.70
C ASP A 228 -7.80 -15.64 11.62
N GLN A 229 -6.83 -16.36 11.04
CA GLN A 229 -5.69 -16.89 11.77
C GLN A 229 -4.90 -15.75 12.45
N LYS A 230 -4.52 -14.71 11.69
CA LYS A 230 -3.75 -13.58 12.24
C LYS A 230 -4.54 -12.79 13.29
N ARG A 231 -5.84 -12.64 13.13
CA ARG A 231 -6.72 -12.05 14.15
C ARG A 231 -6.75 -12.89 15.43
N SER A 232 -6.81 -14.21 15.31
CA SER A 232 -6.78 -15.12 16.46
C SER A 232 -5.44 -15.05 17.20
N GLU A 233 -4.33 -15.06 16.45
CA GLU A 233 -2.98 -14.92 17.01
C GLU A 233 -2.81 -13.57 17.72
N LEU A 234 -3.25 -12.46 17.11
CA LEU A 234 -3.20 -11.13 17.72
C LEU A 234 -4.00 -11.09 19.03
N LYS A 235 -5.23 -11.62 19.03
CA LYS A 235 -6.05 -11.69 20.25
C LYS A 235 -5.35 -12.45 21.37
N LYS A 236 -4.71 -13.57 21.06
CA LYS A 236 -3.94 -14.35 22.05
C LYS A 236 -2.72 -13.58 22.57
N ALA A 237 -2.07 -12.80 21.73
CA ALA A 237 -0.91 -12.01 22.12
C ALA A 237 -1.26 -10.78 22.98
N MET A 238 -2.54 -10.36 22.99
CA MET A 238 -3.04 -9.22 23.80
C MET A 238 -3.53 -9.61 25.20
N ILE A 239 -3.59 -10.90 25.51
CA ILE A 239 -3.97 -11.45 26.83
C ILE A 239 -2.73 -11.65 27.69
#